data_6e4bc04aba20fef2105e8ed331e3fde2
#
_entry.id   6e4bc04aba20fef2105e8ed331e3fde2
#
_cell.length_a   1.000
_cell.length_b   1.000
_cell.length_c   1.000
_cell.angle_alpha   90.00
_cell.angle_beta   90.00
_cell.angle_gamma   90.00
#
_symmetry.space_group_name_H-M   'P 1'
#
loop_
_entity.id
_entity.type
_entity.pdbx_description
1 polymer ?
#
loop_
_entity_poly.entity_id
_entity_poly.type
_entity_poly.pdbx_seq_one_letter_code
_entity_poly.pdbx_strand_id
1 'polypeptide(L)'
;MTHEEQIKIFKKGFPQLDIVEPASVSHGIEAPDEKKLQEYIDYDQKAKVDGRCKFVPASGAASRMFKDIFAHKESSIETLAQNLKKFAFYDEKVFGKAPFDPVKTADLLLGEDGLGYGSKPKGVLLFHRYEHEIRTALAEHLIEGKEYMKNEDGSVNLCFTVSPEHLRLFKAALAAVQKNYEEIYGVKYKVKFTFQDPATDTIAVTPENKPFLKEDGSILTRPAGHGALIYNLNELKEELVCIKNIDNVAHERFLPVCSKYKKALMGKALMLRDRIFGYITEFLQLTSTSAHNGPINYIPGYYPVQDDPYATDECQSLCNEIESFLSEEFCITMPEAKDCKQRALALFEKLNRPIRVCGMVKNEGEPGGGPFIIRDSKGSTSLQILESVQIADPELMSKATHFNPVDLVCCIHDYKGEKFNLTEYVDPQTGFISSKSYQGRELKALELPGLWNGAMSDWLTAFMEVPIETFNPVKVVLDLLKDAHQE
;
A
#
# COMPACT_ATOMS: atom_id res chain seq x y z
N MET A 1 -4.48 3.81 -21.97
CA MET A 1 -3.28 4.35 -22.71
C MET A 1 -3.03 3.51 -23.95
N THR A 2 -2.98 4.11 -25.13
CA THR A 2 -2.72 3.40 -26.39
C THR A 2 -1.26 2.97 -26.52
N HIS A 3 -0.98 1.99 -27.40
CA HIS A 3 0.41 1.58 -27.68
C HIS A 3 1.29 2.75 -28.17
N GLU A 4 0.72 3.63 -28.98
CA GLU A 4 1.44 4.81 -29.51
C GLU A 4 1.81 5.80 -28.40
N GLU A 5 0.89 6.03 -27.45
CA GLU A 5 1.19 6.86 -26.28
C GLU A 5 2.30 6.25 -25.42
N GLN A 6 2.26 4.94 -25.20
CA GLN A 6 3.31 4.24 -24.47
C GLN A 6 4.67 4.35 -25.17
N ILE A 7 4.73 4.19 -26.50
CA ILE A 7 5.97 4.36 -27.29
C ILE A 7 6.52 5.80 -27.15
N LYS A 8 5.63 6.81 -27.11
CA LYS A 8 6.07 8.19 -26.87
C LYS A 8 6.73 8.35 -25.50
N ILE A 9 6.16 7.70 -24.47
CA ILE A 9 6.74 7.69 -23.12
C ILE A 9 8.10 7.00 -23.12
N PHE A 10 8.26 5.83 -23.76
CA PHE A 10 9.56 5.16 -23.87
C PHE A 10 10.63 6.02 -24.52
N LYS A 11 10.27 6.86 -25.50
CA LYS A 11 11.20 7.77 -26.18
C LYS A 11 11.53 9.01 -25.37
N LYS A 12 10.55 9.57 -24.65
CA LYS A 12 10.69 10.81 -23.87
C LYS A 12 11.27 10.55 -22.48
N GLY A 13 10.95 9.39 -21.87
CA GLY A 13 11.16 9.11 -20.46
C GLY A 13 10.16 9.83 -19.56
N PHE A 14 10.33 9.64 -18.25
CA PHE A 14 9.60 10.36 -17.21
C PHE A 14 10.43 11.55 -16.73
N PRO A 15 9.82 12.64 -16.25
CA PRO A 15 10.55 13.75 -15.66
C PRO A 15 11.24 13.30 -14.37
N GLN A 16 12.33 13.95 -14.02
CA GLN A 16 12.92 13.80 -12.70
C GLN A 16 12.00 14.43 -11.64
N LEU A 17 11.90 13.75 -10.52
CA LEU A 17 11.18 14.27 -9.36
C LEU A 17 12.04 15.33 -8.65
N ASP A 18 11.41 16.41 -8.22
CA ASP A 18 12.05 17.42 -7.37
C ASP A 18 11.99 16.92 -5.90
N ILE A 19 13.04 16.18 -5.51
CA ILE A 19 13.17 15.59 -4.18
C ILE A 19 13.84 16.63 -3.27
N VAL A 20 13.11 17.09 -2.26
CA VAL A 20 13.61 18.07 -1.29
C VAL A 20 14.60 17.38 -0.33
N GLU A 21 14.16 16.30 0.31
CA GLU A 21 14.97 15.50 1.25
C GLU A 21 14.32 14.16 1.57
N PRO A 22 15.06 13.19 2.13
CA PRO A 22 14.47 12.01 2.75
C PRO A 22 13.69 12.38 3.99
N ALA A 23 12.49 11.82 4.19
CA ALA A 23 11.78 11.98 5.45
C ALA A 23 12.47 11.19 6.58
N SER A 24 12.47 11.76 7.79
CA SER A 24 13.10 11.20 8.98
C SER A 24 12.25 11.47 10.22
N VAL A 25 12.61 10.88 11.35
CA VAL A 25 11.91 11.15 12.64
C VAL A 25 12.01 12.63 13.04
N SER A 26 13.07 13.35 12.62
CA SER A 26 13.17 14.80 12.83
C SER A 26 12.28 15.62 11.90
N HIS A 27 11.89 15.07 10.74
CA HIS A 27 11.04 15.76 9.77
C HIS A 27 10.27 14.76 8.89
N GLY A 28 8.96 14.69 9.08
CA GLY A 28 8.03 13.95 8.23
C GLY A 28 7.68 12.53 8.67
N ILE A 29 8.38 11.94 9.65
CA ILE A 29 8.04 10.65 10.25
C ILE A 29 7.77 10.85 11.73
N GLU A 30 6.56 10.57 12.18
CA GLU A 30 6.25 10.55 13.60
C GLU A 30 6.77 9.26 14.24
N ALA A 31 7.52 9.37 15.33
CA ALA A 31 7.92 8.25 16.20
C ALA A 31 7.14 8.36 17.52
N PRO A 32 5.93 7.79 17.62
CA PRO A 32 5.09 7.97 18.79
C PRO A 32 5.66 7.21 20.00
N ASP A 33 5.60 7.83 21.17
CA ASP A 33 5.83 7.15 22.43
C ASP A 33 4.67 6.23 22.81
N GLU A 34 4.83 5.42 23.87
CA GLU A 34 3.80 4.47 24.32
C GLU A 34 2.47 5.15 24.66
N LYS A 35 2.50 6.36 25.21
CA LYS A 35 1.29 7.13 25.53
C LYS A 35 0.55 7.53 24.26
N LYS A 36 1.27 8.03 23.27
CA LYS A 36 0.70 8.44 21.99
C LYS A 36 0.18 7.25 21.18
N LEU A 37 0.90 6.12 21.21
CA LEU A 37 0.42 4.85 20.63
C LEU A 37 -0.91 4.42 21.24
N GLN A 38 -1.03 4.48 22.58
CA GLN A 38 -2.27 4.12 23.26
C GLN A 38 -3.40 5.10 22.93
N GLU A 39 -3.13 6.40 22.81
CA GLU A 39 -4.11 7.39 22.36
C GLU A 39 -4.68 7.04 20.97
N TYR A 40 -3.83 6.67 20.02
CA TYR A 40 -4.26 6.23 18.70
C TYR A 40 -5.09 4.95 18.74
N ILE A 41 -4.65 3.95 19.52
CA ILE A 41 -5.39 2.69 19.69
C ILE A 41 -6.79 2.94 20.28
N ASP A 42 -6.86 3.79 21.30
CA ASP A 42 -8.13 4.16 21.93
C ASP A 42 -9.04 4.93 20.97
N TYR A 43 -8.44 5.74 20.08
CA TYR A 43 -9.19 6.46 19.04
C TYR A 43 -9.78 5.49 18.02
N ASP A 44 -9.00 4.53 17.53
CA ASP A 44 -9.48 3.48 16.60
C ASP A 44 -10.66 2.71 17.16
N GLN A 45 -10.66 2.42 18.47
CA GLN A 45 -11.74 1.70 19.13
C GLN A 45 -13.04 2.49 19.24
N LYS A 46 -12.96 3.82 19.30
CA LYS A 46 -14.10 4.73 19.52
C LYS A 46 -14.65 5.35 18.25
N ALA A 47 -13.81 5.47 17.23
CA ALA A 47 -14.17 6.14 15.98
C ALA A 47 -15.22 5.33 15.21
N LYS A 48 -16.21 6.03 14.70
CA LYS A 48 -17.19 5.45 13.77
C LYS A 48 -16.60 5.36 12.38
N VAL A 49 -16.80 4.23 11.74
CA VAL A 49 -16.24 3.93 10.40
C VAL A 49 -17.30 3.18 9.60
N ASP A 50 -17.57 3.65 8.39
CA ASP A 50 -18.47 2.95 7.45
C ASP A 50 -17.75 1.80 6.74
N GLY A 51 -17.49 0.75 7.53
CA GLY A 51 -16.82 -0.46 7.06
C GLY A 51 -15.30 -0.38 7.04
N ARG A 52 -14.70 -1.53 7.36
CA ARG A 52 -13.25 -1.78 7.36
C ARG A 52 -12.95 -2.94 6.42
N CYS A 53 -11.91 -2.85 5.60
CA CYS A 53 -11.46 -3.92 4.71
C CYS A 53 -9.94 -4.06 4.70
N LYS A 54 -9.45 -5.29 4.73
CA LYS A 54 -8.03 -5.60 4.50
C LYS A 54 -7.81 -5.91 3.03
N PHE A 55 -7.05 -5.08 2.33
CA PHE A 55 -6.68 -5.25 0.94
C PHE A 55 -5.30 -5.90 0.83
N VAL A 56 -5.25 -7.06 0.18
CA VAL A 56 -4.03 -7.89 0.10
C VAL A 56 -3.68 -8.16 -1.36
N PRO A 57 -2.69 -7.44 -1.92
CA PRO A 57 -2.13 -7.80 -3.22
C PRO A 57 -1.51 -9.20 -3.19
N ALA A 58 -2.02 -10.12 -4.01
CA ALA A 58 -1.64 -11.53 -4.02
C ALA A 58 -1.51 -12.14 -5.43
N SER A 59 -1.46 -11.32 -6.49
CA SER A 59 -1.40 -11.78 -7.89
C SER A 59 -0.04 -12.35 -8.30
N GLY A 60 1.03 -12.11 -7.52
CA GLY A 60 2.36 -12.58 -7.87
C GLY A 60 2.52 -14.10 -7.75
N ALA A 61 3.01 -14.76 -8.82
CA ALA A 61 3.46 -16.14 -8.74
C ALA A 61 4.67 -16.28 -7.79
N ALA A 62 4.83 -17.45 -7.17
CA ALA A 62 5.94 -17.71 -6.26
C ALA A 62 7.28 -17.94 -6.98
N SER A 63 7.36 -17.81 -8.31
CA SER A 63 8.57 -18.06 -9.10
C SER A 63 9.81 -17.30 -8.61
N ARG A 64 9.64 -16.04 -8.13
CA ARG A 64 10.75 -15.27 -7.55
C ARG A 64 11.22 -15.86 -6.20
N MET A 65 10.30 -16.39 -5.40
CA MET A 65 10.58 -17.02 -4.11
C MET A 65 11.46 -18.24 -4.26
N PHE A 66 11.31 -18.97 -5.36
CA PHE A 66 12.06 -20.20 -5.65
C PHE A 66 13.15 -20.04 -6.70
N LYS A 67 13.54 -18.80 -7.08
CA LYS A 67 14.50 -18.54 -8.15
C LYS A 67 15.80 -19.34 -7.99
N ASP A 68 16.41 -19.32 -6.79
CA ASP A 68 17.68 -20.01 -6.53
C ASP A 68 17.50 -21.53 -6.45
N ILE A 69 16.31 -22.00 -6.05
CA ILE A 69 15.97 -23.43 -6.04
C ILE A 69 15.75 -23.96 -7.46
N PHE A 70 15.04 -23.22 -8.33
CA PHE A 70 14.91 -23.54 -9.74
C PHE A 70 16.27 -23.60 -10.48
N ALA A 71 17.18 -22.72 -10.09
CA ALA A 71 18.54 -22.70 -10.64
C ALA A 71 19.46 -23.77 -10.04
N HIS A 72 18.98 -24.61 -9.14
CA HIS A 72 19.77 -25.57 -8.35
C HIS A 72 21.05 -24.94 -7.77
N LYS A 73 20.95 -23.69 -7.29
CA LYS A 73 22.09 -23.02 -6.66
C LYS A 73 22.53 -23.81 -5.43
N GLU A 74 23.72 -24.37 -5.48
CA GLU A 74 24.26 -25.34 -4.51
C GLU A 74 24.01 -24.92 -3.06
N SER A 75 24.44 -23.72 -2.67
CA SER A 75 24.26 -23.23 -1.30
C SER A 75 22.78 -23.14 -0.85
N SER A 76 21.87 -22.86 -1.77
CA SER A 76 20.44 -22.73 -1.47
C SER A 76 19.75 -24.07 -1.32
N ILE A 77 20.03 -25.03 -2.22
CA ILE A 77 19.42 -26.38 -2.15
C ILE A 77 20.01 -27.21 -0.99
N GLU A 78 21.28 -27.02 -0.65
CA GLU A 78 21.90 -27.65 0.53
C GLU A 78 21.26 -27.09 1.83
N THR A 79 21.14 -25.77 1.96
CA THR A 79 20.47 -25.15 3.11
C THR A 79 19.03 -25.63 3.26
N LEU A 80 18.30 -25.72 2.13
CA LEU A 80 16.94 -26.25 2.10
C LEU A 80 16.89 -27.70 2.61
N ALA A 81 17.74 -28.59 2.11
CA ALA A 81 17.77 -30.00 2.49
C ALA A 81 18.19 -30.20 3.97
N GLN A 82 19.22 -29.50 4.42
CA GLN A 82 19.69 -29.56 5.81
C GLN A 82 18.64 -29.13 6.84
N ASN A 83 17.79 -28.17 6.47
CA ASN A 83 16.76 -27.60 7.35
C ASN A 83 15.34 -28.04 6.99
N LEU A 84 15.16 -29.03 6.10
CA LEU A 84 13.87 -29.37 5.52
C LEU A 84 12.76 -29.58 6.57
N LYS A 85 13.08 -30.23 7.69
CA LYS A 85 12.10 -30.49 8.78
C LYS A 85 11.60 -29.25 9.49
N LYS A 86 12.30 -28.12 9.39
CA LYS A 86 11.89 -26.85 10.00
C LYS A 86 10.82 -26.13 9.16
N PHE A 87 10.71 -26.47 7.88
CA PHE A 87 9.69 -25.84 7.06
C PHE A 87 8.29 -26.42 7.35
N ALA A 88 7.30 -25.54 7.38
CA ALA A 88 5.91 -25.90 7.60
C ALA A 88 5.38 -26.89 6.54
N PHE A 89 5.93 -26.85 5.33
CA PHE A 89 5.55 -27.74 4.23
C PHE A 89 6.23 -29.12 4.26
N TYR A 90 7.10 -29.41 5.23
CA TYR A 90 7.70 -30.74 5.31
C TYR A 90 6.65 -31.81 5.58
N ASP A 91 6.60 -32.81 4.69
CA ASP A 91 5.79 -34.01 4.82
C ASP A 91 6.69 -35.25 4.52
N GLU A 92 6.80 -36.15 5.49
CA GLU A 92 7.60 -37.37 5.34
C GLU A 92 7.13 -38.28 4.19
N LYS A 93 5.83 -38.22 3.84
CA LYS A 93 5.28 -38.97 2.71
C LYS A 93 5.80 -38.47 1.37
N VAL A 94 6.12 -37.17 1.26
CA VAL A 94 6.65 -36.55 0.03
C VAL A 94 8.16 -36.65 -0.01
N PHE A 95 8.84 -36.22 1.06
CA PHE A 95 10.29 -36.06 1.07
C PHE A 95 11.05 -37.30 1.62
N GLY A 96 10.35 -38.23 2.28
CA GLY A 96 10.98 -39.36 2.96
C GLY A 96 11.68 -38.95 4.27
N LYS A 97 12.65 -39.78 4.67
CA LYS A 97 13.43 -39.59 5.90
C LYS A 97 14.83 -39.05 5.59
N ALA A 98 15.40 -38.32 6.54
CA ALA A 98 16.79 -37.89 6.44
C ALA A 98 17.77 -39.08 6.32
N PRO A 99 18.92 -38.92 5.67
CA PRO A 99 19.42 -37.67 5.07
C PRO A 99 18.71 -37.31 3.76
N PHE A 100 18.52 -36.01 3.50
CA PHE A 100 17.85 -35.52 2.31
C PHE A 100 18.88 -35.18 1.22
N ASP A 101 18.67 -35.67 0.02
CA ASP A 101 19.43 -35.26 -1.16
C ASP A 101 18.99 -33.83 -1.60
N PRO A 102 19.92 -32.86 -1.74
CA PRO A 102 19.56 -31.48 -2.05
C PRO A 102 18.84 -31.32 -3.39
N VAL A 103 19.28 -31.98 -4.45
CA VAL A 103 18.68 -31.87 -5.79
C VAL A 103 17.29 -32.49 -5.79
N LYS A 104 17.16 -33.71 -5.28
CA LYS A 104 15.87 -34.39 -5.16
C LYS A 104 14.89 -33.61 -4.29
N THR A 105 15.35 -32.97 -3.21
CA THR A 105 14.51 -32.14 -2.35
C THR A 105 13.99 -30.93 -3.09
N ALA A 106 14.84 -30.27 -3.89
CA ALA A 106 14.44 -29.16 -4.74
C ALA A 106 13.39 -29.59 -5.77
N ASP A 107 13.62 -30.71 -6.46
CA ASP A 107 12.71 -31.24 -7.48
C ASP A 107 11.35 -31.61 -6.88
N LEU A 108 11.31 -32.29 -5.72
CA LEU A 108 10.06 -32.63 -5.02
C LEU A 108 9.33 -31.38 -4.48
N LEU A 109 10.05 -30.33 -4.08
CA LEU A 109 9.42 -29.09 -3.66
C LEU A 109 8.72 -28.39 -4.84
N LEU A 110 9.37 -28.31 -5.98
CA LEU A 110 8.92 -27.54 -7.13
C LEU A 110 7.99 -28.32 -8.07
N GLY A 111 8.29 -29.61 -8.31
CA GLY A 111 7.64 -30.47 -9.29
C GLY A 111 6.26 -30.97 -8.87
N GLU A 112 5.45 -31.34 -9.85
CA GLU A 112 4.09 -31.88 -9.65
C GLU A 112 4.08 -33.26 -8.98
N ASP A 113 5.17 -34.04 -9.12
CA ASP A 113 5.36 -35.32 -8.42
C ASP A 113 5.58 -35.14 -6.90
N GLY A 114 5.73 -33.93 -6.44
CA GLY A 114 5.89 -33.55 -5.04
C GLY A 114 4.86 -32.52 -4.59
N LEU A 115 5.34 -31.36 -4.09
CA LEU A 115 4.44 -30.30 -3.61
C LEU A 115 3.91 -29.37 -4.71
N GLY A 116 4.52 -29.34 -5.90
CA GLY A 116 4.14 -28.50 -7.02
C GLY A 116 4.25 -27.00 -6.73
N TYR A 117 5.15 -26.58 -5.84
CA TYR A 117 5.26 -25.18 -5.41
C TYR A 117 5.78 -24.25 -6.50
N GLY A 118 6.43 -24.81 -7.53
CA GLY A 118 6.94 -24.04 -8.67
C GLY A 118 5.86 -23.30 -9.46
N SER A 119 4.63 -23.80 -9.46
CA SER A 119 3.49 -23.22 -10.20
C SER A 119 2.43 -22.58 -9.30
N LYS A 120 2.56 -22.65 -7.97
CA LYS A 120 1.56 -22.13 -7.03
C LYS A 120 1.81 -20.66 -6.66
N PRO A 121 0.76 -19.88 -6.36
CA PRO A 121 0.91 -18.52 -5.83
C PRO A 121 1.30 -18.55 -4.35
N LYS A 122 2.03 -17.51 -3.88
CA LYS A 122 2.49 -17.41 -2.48
C LYS A 122 1.37 -17.59 -1.45
N GLY A 123 0.18 -17.06 -1.72
CA GLY A 123 -0.93 -17.06 -0.77
C GLY A 123 -1.40 -18.45 -0.33
N VAL A 124 -1.14 -19.50 -1.13
CA VAL A 124 -1.55 -20.88 -0.82
C VAL A 124 -0.40 -21.76 -0.34
N LEU A 125 0.82 -21.22 -0.24
CA LEU A 125 1.96 -21.95 0.28
C LEU A 125 1.89 -22.02 1.82
N LEU A 126 2.35 -23.14 2.38
CA LEU A 126 2.42 -23.35 3.83
C LEU A 126 3.60 -22.56 4.40
N PHE A 127 3.31 -21.59 5.25
CA PHE A 127 4.30 -20.69 5.82
C PHE A 127 4.68 -21.06 7.26
N HIS A 128 3.67 -21.31 8.12
CA HIS A 128 3.91 -21.52 9.54
C HIS A 128 3.29 -22.82 10.04
N ARG A 129 4.00 -23.48 10.95
CA ARG A 129 3.54 -24.67 11.67
C ARG A 129 3.21 -24.29 13.09
N TYR A 130 2.07 -24.80 13.57
CA TYR A 130 1.59 -24.69 14.96
C TYR A 130 1.32 -26.09 15.50
N GLU A 131 1.12 -26.21 16.79
CA GLU A 131 0.86 -27.51 17.45
C GLU A 131 -0.29 -28.30 16.80
N HIS A 132 -1.37 -27.61 16.40
CA HIS A 132 -2.59 -28.25 15.92
C HIS A 132 -2.95 -27.93 14.47
N GLU A 133 -2.20 -27.05 13.79
CA GLU A 133 -2.46 -26.67 12.41
C GLU A 133 -1.21 -26.22 11.67
N ILE A 134 -1.30 -26.19 10.33
CA ILE A 134 -0.30 -25.58 9.46
C ILE A 134 -1.01 -24.52 8.62
N ARG A 135 -0.50 -23.30 8.61
CA ARG A 135 -1.16 -22.17 7.95
C ARG A 135 -0.47 -21.77 6.67
N THR A 136 -1.30 -21.46 5.67
CA THR A 136 -0.87 -20.76 4.46
C THR A 136 -0.75 -19.26 4.73
N ALA A 137 -0.07 -18.52 3.85
CA ALA A 137 -0.03 -17.06 3.93
C ALA A 137 -1.44 -16.44 3.92
N LEU A 138 -2.39 -16.99 3.14
CA LEU A 138 -3.79 -16.58 3.17
C LEU A 138 -4.41 -16.76 4.56
N ALA A 139 -4.19 -17.92 5.19
CA ALA A 139 -4.73 -18.21 6.53
C ALA A 139 -4.21 -17.22 7.57
N GLU A 140 -2.92 -16.86 7.52
CA GLU A 140 -2.36 -15.83 8.41
C GLU A 140 -3.02 -14.46 8.20
N HIS A 141 -3.34 -14.08 6.96
CA HIS A 141 -4.08 -12.83 6.72
C HIS A 141 -5.51 -12.85 7.29
N LEU A 142 -6.18 -14.01 7.35
CA LEU A 142 -7.47 -14.15 8.04
C LEU A 142 -7.30 -13.94 9.55
N ILE A 143 -6.28 -14.56 10.14
CA ILE A 143 -5.98 -14.44 11.59
C ILE A 143 -5.62 -12.99 11.94
N GLU A 144 -4.73 -12.35 11.16
CA GLU A 144 -4.46 -10.93 11.36
C GLU A 144 -5.72 -10.07 11.23
N GLY A 145 -6.56 -10.35 10.21
CA GLY A 145 -7.78 -9.59 9.94
C GLY A 145 -8.75 -9.57 11.14
N LYS A 146 -8.93 -10.69 11.83
CA LYS A 146 -9.81 -10.76 13.01
C LYS A 146 -9.32 -9.89 14.17
N GLU A 147 -8.02 -9.63 14.26
CA GLU A 147 -7.43 -8.86 15.36
C GLU A 147 -7.69 -7.34 15.25
N TYR A 148 -7.76 -6.82 14.03
CA TYR A 148 -7.82 -5.37 13.85
C TYR A 148 -8.81 -4.88 12.77
N MET A 149 -9.44 -5.78 11.98
CA MET A 149 -10.38 -5.38 10.92
C MET A 149 -11.83 -5.80 11.19
N LYS A 150 -12.17 -6.16 12.44
CA LYS A 150 -13.53 -6.54 12.80
C LYS A 150 -14.47 -5.34 12.72
N ASN A 151 -15.54 -5.48 11.96
CA ASN A 151 -16.63 -4.51 11.84
C ASN A 151 -17.62 -4.65 12.99
N GLU A 152 -18.50 -3.66 13.19
CA GLU A 152 -19.53 -3.66 14.25
C GLU A 152 -20.50 -4.85 14.13
N ASP A 153 -20.78 -5.32 12.90
CA ASP A 153 -21.62 -6.50 12.63
C ASP A 153 -20.91 -7.85 12.88
N GLY A 154 -19.68 -7.80 13.39
CA GLY A 154 -18.84 -8.98 13.62
C GLY A 154 -18.19 -9.54 12.35
N SER A 155 -18.39 -8.91 11.19
CA SER A 155 -17.72 -9.33 9.96
C SER A 155 -16.27 -8.86 9.90
N VAL A 156 -15.44 -9.61 9.16
CA VAL A 156 -14.06 -9.28 8.81
C VAL A 156 -13.94 -9.31 7.29
N ASN A 157 -13.83 -8.14 6.67
CA ASN A 157 -13.79 -8.02 5.22
C ASN A 157 -12.34 -8.09 4.74
N LEU A 158 -12.05 -9.00 3.79
CA LEU A 158 -10.76 -9.10 3.11
C LEU A 158 -10.95 -9.09 1.59
N CYS A 159 -10.08 -8.39 0.91
CA CYS A 159 -10.03 -8.37 -0.56
C CYS A 159 -8.65 -8.82 -1.01
N PHE A 160 -8.57 -9.96 -1.70
CA PHE A 160 -7.33 -10.45 -2.30
C PHE A 160 -7.34 -10.17 -3.80
N THR A 161 -6.31 -9.49 -4.31
CA THR A 161 -6.11 -9.41 -5.76
C THR A 161 -5.27 -10.58 -6.22
N VAL A 162 -5.82 -11.45 -7.05
CA VAL A 162 -5.19 -12.70 -7.49
C VAL A 162 -5.11 -12.78 -9.01
N SER A 163 -4.27 -13.65 -9.55
CA SER A 163 -4.31 -13.97 -10.97
C SER A 163 -5.48 -14.93 -11.27
N PRO A 164 -6.18 -14.77 -12.41
CA PRO A 164 -7.33 -15.62 -12.77
C PRO A 164 -7.04 -17.11 -12.70
N GLU A 165 -5.87 -17.54 -13.19
CA GLU A 165 -5.42 -18.93 -13.19
C GLU A 165 -5.27 -19.52 -11.79
N HIS A 166 -5.01 -18.69 -10.78
CA HIS A 166 -4.82 -19.12 -9.39
C HIS A 166 -6.09 -19.07 -8.54
N LEU A 167 -7.19 -18.50 -9.04
CA LEU A 167 -8.43 -18.32 -8.26
C LEU A 167 -8.93 -19.62 -7.62
N ARG A 168 -8.85 -20.74 -8.35
CA ARG A 168 -9.30 -22.05 -7.85
C ARG A 168 -8.51 -22.48 -6.62
N LEU A 169 -7.20 -22.25 -6.62
CA LEU A 169 -6.32 -22.58 -5.49
C LEU A 169 -6.64 -21.71 -4.25
N PHE A 170 -6.83 -20.41 -4.46
CA PHE A 170 -7.20 -19.51 -3.37
C PHE A 170 -8.56 -19.85 -2.76
N LYS A 171 -9.57 -20.14 -3.58
CA LYS A 171 -10.89 -20.58 -3.09
C LYS A 171 -10.80 -21.89 -2.31
N ALA A 172 -10.01 -22.86 -2.77
CA ALA A 172 -9.82 -24.11 -2.06
C ALA A 172 -9.11 -23.91 -0.72
N ALA A 173 -8.06 -23.09 -0.68
CA ALA A 173 -7.33 -22.75 0.57
C ALA A 173 -8.24 -22.04 1.57
N LEU A 174 -9.06 -21.09 1.11
CA LEU A 174 -10.03 -20.40 1.95
C LEU A 174 -11.08 -21.36 2.51
N ALA A 175 -11.70 -22.18 1.67
CA ALA A 175 -12.74 -23.12 2.07
C ALA A 175 -12.24 -24.15 3.11
N ALA A 176 -10.94 -24.47 3.08
CA ALA A 176 -10.34 -25.42 4.02
C ALA A 176 -10.31 -24.89 5.46
N VAL A 177 -10.27 -23.57 5.67
CA VAL A 177 -10.06 -22.96 6.99
C VAL A 177 -11.20 -22.05 7.46
N GLN A 178 -11.93 -21.43 6.53
CA GLN A 178 -12.86 -20.34 6.83
C GLN A 178 -13.88 -20.73 7.89
N LYS A 179 -14.62 -21.83 7.69
CA LYS A 179 -15.68 -22.25 8.62
C LYS A 179 -15.15 -22.53 10.02
N ASN A 180 -14.01 -23.22 10.11
CA ASN A 180 -13.36 -23.52 11.37
C ASN A 180 -12.93 -22.25 12.11
N TYR A 181 -12.34 -21.28 11.40
CA TYR A 181 -11.92 -20.01 12.00
C TYR A 181 -13.12 -19.15 12.42
N GLU A 182 -14.22 -19.15 11.64
CA GLU A 182 -15.45 -18.46 12.01
C GLU A 182 -16.03 -19.01 13.32
N GLU A 183 -16.03 -20.35 13.49
CA GLU A 183 -16.51 -21.03 14.71
C GLU A 183 -15.58 -20.75 15.90
N ILE A 184 -14.26 -20.86 15.73
CA ILE A 184 -13.28 -20.67 16.82
C ILE A 184 -13.25 -19.21 17.29
N TYR A 185 -13.25 -18.24 16.36
CA TYR A 185 -13.01 -16.84 16.69
C TYR A 185 -14.28 -15.98 16.81
N GLY A 186 -15.45 -16.55 16.55
CA GLY A 186 -16.73 -15.85 16.65
C GLY A 186 -16.83 -14.64 15.71
N VAL A 187 -16.30 -14.77 14.49
CA VAL A 187 -16.33 -13.76 13.43
C VAL A 187 -16.96 -14.32 12.17
N LYS A 188 -17.29 -13.45 11.21
CA LYS A 188 -17.74 -13.85 9.89
C LYS A 188 -16.84 -13.27 8.82
N TYR A 189 -16.08 -14.11 8.11
CA TYR A 189 -15.22 -13.64 7.04
C TYR A 189 -16.00 -13.37 5.76
N LYS A 190 -15.89 -12.15 5.23
CA LYS A 190 -16.38 -11.76 3.91
C LYS A 190 -15.17 -11.56 3.00
N VAL A 191 -14.85 -12.59 2.20
CA VAL A 191 -13.64 -12.57 1.35
C VAL A 191 -14.02 -12.35 -0.10
N LYS A 192 -13.49 -11.25 -0.68
CA LYS A 192 -13.60 -10.92 -2.11
C LYS A 192 -12.28 -11.26 -2.80
N PHE A 193 -12.37 -11.83 -4.00
CA PHE A 193 -11.24 -11.99 -4.92
C PHE A 193 -11.44 -11.06 -6.10
N THR A 194 -10.41 -10.27 -6.43
CA THR A 194 -10.37 -9.37 -7.57
C THR A 194 -9.21 -9.71 -8.49
N PHE A 195 -9.26 -9.20 -9.71
CA PHE A 195 -8.22 -9.41 -10.73
C PHE A 195 -7.71 -8.06 -11.21
N GLN A 196 -6.44 -8.01 -11.59
CA GLN A 196 -5.94 -6.86 -12.32
C GLN A 196 -6.62 -6.81 -13.70
N ASP A 197 -7.04 -5.62 -14.12
CA ASP A 197 -7.65 -5.44 -15.42
C ASP A 197 -6.59 -5.56 -16.52
N PRO A 198 -6.70 -6.51 -17.46
CA PRO A 198 -5.77 -6.62 -18.59
C PRO A 198 -5.67 -5.36 -19.45
N ALA A 199 -6.68 -4.46 -19.44
CA ALA A 199 -6.61 -3.17 -20.12
C ALA A 199 -5.53 -2.24 -19.54
N THR A 200 -5.02 -2.54 -18.35
CA THR A 200 -3.89 -1.83 -17.73
C THR A 200 -2.53 -2.36 -18.17
N ASP A 201 -2.47 -3.47 -18.91
CA ASP A 201 -1.22 -4.04 -19.38
C ASP A 201 -0.42 -3.05 -20.24
N THR A 202 0.89 -3.06 -20.06
CA THR A 202 1.79 -2.20 -20.82
C THR A 202 2.56 -3.00 -21.86
N ILE A 203 2.90 -2.36 -22.98
CA ILE A 203 3.75 -3.00 -23.99
C ILE A 203 5.20 -3.07 -23.51
N ALA A 204 5.92 -4.08 -23.95
CA ALA A 204 7.37 -4.10 -23.90
C ALA A 204 7.97 -3.53 -25.19
N VAL A 205 9.13 -2.90 -25.09
CA VAL A 205 9.88 -2.41 -26.25
C VAL A 205 11.32 -2.95 -26.23
N THR A 206 11.95 -2.99 -27.41
CA THR A 206 13.39 -3.28 -27.50
C THR A 206 14.23 -2.14 -26.89
N PRO A 207 15.54 -2.32 -26.65
CA PRO A 207 16.42 -1.22 -26.23
C PRO A 207 16.32 0.03 -27.11
N GLU A 208 15.98 -0.11 -28.42
CA GLU A 208 15.81 0.96 -29.41
C GLU A 208 14.39 1.57 -29.41
N ASN A 209 13.55 1.23 -28.42
CA ASN A 209 12.17 1.69 -28.26
C ASN A 209 11.22 1.27 -29.41
N LYS A 210 11.48 0.13 -30.06
CA LYS A 210 10.54 -0.51 -30.99
C LYS A 210 9.68 -1.53 -30.23
N PRO A 211 8.39 -1.76 -30.62
CA PRO A 211 7.59 -2.81 -29.99
C PRO A 211 8.32 -4.15 -29.97
N PHE A 212 8.35 -4.80 -28.80
CA PHE A 212 8.94 -6.11 -28.62
C PHE A 212 7.98 -7.17 -29.14
N LEU A 213 8.40 -7.89 -30.19
CA LEU A 213 7.57 -8.93 -30.81
C LEU A 213 7.92 -10.30 -30.23
N LYS A 214 6.89 -11.09 -29.93
CA LYS A 214 6.97 -12.52 -29.63
C LYS A 214 7.30 -13.29 -30.91
N GLU A 215 7.51 -14.60 -30.79
CA GLU A 215 7.78 -15.50 -31.92
C GLU A 215 6.63 -15.57 -32.94
N ASP A 216 5.39 -15.42 -32.48
CA ASP A 216 4.18 -15.36 -33.30
C ASP A 216 3.93 -14.00 -33.97
N GLY A 217 4.82 -13.04 -33.82
CA GLY A 217 4.72 -11.69 -34.36
C GLY A 217 3.82 -10.74 -33.58
N SER A 218 3.16 -11.18 -32.51
CA SER A 218 2.35 -10.32 -31.64
C SER A 218 3.23 -9.43 -30.74
N ILE A 219 2.73 -8.24 -30.37
CA ILE A 219 3.42 -7.39 -29.41
C ILE A 219 3.37 -8.03 -28.02
N LEU A 220 4.51 -8.08 -27.33
CA LEU A 220 4.57 -8.53 -25.95
C LEU A 220 3.96 -7.46 -25.04
N THR A 221 2.85 -7.80 -24.36
CA THR A 221 2.30 -7.02 -23.25
C THR A 221 2.71 -7.64 -21.93
N ARG A 222 2.72 -6.82 -20.88
CA ARG A 222 3.08 -7.23 -19.52
C ARG A 222 2.09 -6.65 -18.54
N PRO A 223 1.68 -7.40 -17.51
CA PRO A 223 0.90 -6.84 -16.43
C PRO A 223 1.58 -5.59 -15.84
N ALA A 224 0.79 -4.53 -15.61
CA ALA A 224 1.29 -3.27 -15.04
C ALA A 224 1.76 -3.41 -13.57
N GLY A 225 1.70 -4.62 -13.00
CA GLY A 225 2.13 -4.91 -11.65
C GLY A 225 1.30 -4.13 -10.60
N HIS A 226 2.00 -3.52 -9.62
CA HIS A 226 1.30 -2.79 -8.57
C HIS A 226 0.66 -1.48 -9.05
N GLY A 227 1.01 -0.98 -10.23
CA GLY A 227 0.35 0.18 -10.84
C GLY A 227 -1.11 -0.05 -11.24
N ALA A 228 -1.49 -1.30 -11.55
CA ALA A 228 -2.88 -1.65 -11.84
C ALA A 228 -3.76 -1.73 -10.57
N LEU A 229 -3.18 -1.88 -9.39
CA LEU A 229 -3.92 -2.16 -8.16
C LEU A 229 -4.78 -0.98 -7.66
N ILE A 230 -4.53 0.25 -8.13
CA ILE A 230 -5.38 1.39 -7.79
C ILE A 230 -6.82 1.19 -8.27
N TYR A 231 -7.02 0.53 -9.39
CA TYR A 231 -8.36 0.22 -9.92
C TYR A 231 -9.07 -0.80 -9.02
N ASN A 232 -8.34 -1.82 -8.52
CA ASN A 232 -8.89 -2.80 -7.58
C ASN A 232 -9.22 -2.15 -6.23
N LEU A 233 -8.37 -1.26 -5.72
CA LEU A 233 -8.64 -0.49 -4.52
C LEU A 233 -9.87 0.42 -4.71
N ASN A 234 -10.01 1.02 -5.88
CA ASN A 234 -11.14 1.87 -6.23
C ASN A 234 -12.49 1.13 -6.31
N GLU A 235 -12.50 -0.21 -6.36
CA GLU A 235 -13.73 -1.02 -6.29
C GLU A 235 -14.23 -1.28 -4.87
N LEU A 236 -13.44 -0.99 -3.84
CA LEU A 236 -13.82 -1.17 -2.45
C LEU A 236 -14.82 -0.09 -2.05
N LYS A 237 -15.72 -0.45 -1.13
CA LYS A 237 -16.78 0.44 -0.66
C LYS A 237 -16.56 0.88 0.78
N GLU A 238 -15.73 0.14 1.49
CA GLU A 238 -15.42 0.39 2.89
C GLU A 238 -14.59 1.67 3.03
N GLU A 239 -14.89 2.45 4.05
CA GLU A 239 -14.24 3.74 4.31
C GLU A 239 -12.77 3.59 4.71
N LEU A 240 -12.47 2.60 5.57
CA LEU A 240 -11.13 2.35 6.09
C LEU A 240 -10.53 1.09 5.47
N VAL A 241 -9.43 1.24 4.76
CA VAL A 241 -8.75 0.13 4.08
C VAL A 241 -7.32 -0.03 4.58
N CYS A 242 -6.97 -1.22 5.09
CA CYS A 242 -5.60 -1.58 5.42
C CYS A 242 -4.96 -2.36 4.27
N ILE A 243 -3.79 -1.92 3.80
CA ILE A 243 -3.05 -2.57 2.71
C ILE A 243 -1.82 -3.27 3.29
N LYS A 244 -1.65 -4.55 2.96
CA LYS A 244 -0.46 -5.35 3.32
C LYS A 244 -0.21 -6.44 2.27
N ASN A 245 1.04 -6.64 1.88
CA ASN A 245 1.38 -7.66 0.89
C ASN A 245 1.14 -9.08 1.42
N ILE A 246 0.75 -10.00 0.52
CA ILE A 246 0.46 -11.41 0.85
C ILE A 246 1.61 -12.13 1.55
N ASP A 247 2.84 -11.75 1.28
CA ASP A 247 4.03 -12.41 1.82
C ASP A 247 4.55 -11.78 3.12
N ASN A 248 3.97 -10.64 3.58
CA ASN A 248 4.37 -9.99 4.82
C ASN A 248 3.49 -10.48 5.98
N VAL A 249 3.74 -11.68 6.44
CA VAL A 249 3.09 -12.29 7.60
C VAL A 249 4.14 -12.94 8.49
N ALA A 250 3.88 -13.05 9.79
CA ALA A 250 4.77 -13.66 10.76
C ALA A 250 4.04 -14.74 11.56
N HIS A 251 4.81 -15.56 12.27
CA HIS A 251 4.27 -16.50 13.25
C HIS A 251 3.41 -15.77 14.30
N GLU A 252 2.34 -16.40 14.79
CA GLU A 252 1.35 -15.73 15.66
C GLU A 252 1.91 -15.15 16.96
N ARG A 253 3.10 -15.55 17.42
CA ARG A 253 3.78 -14.91 18.55
C ARG A 253 4.11 -13.43 18.31
N PHE A 254 4.18 -12.99 17.04
CA PHE A 254 4.36 -11.58 16.65
C PHE A 254 3.04 -10.85 16.42
N LEU A 255 1.91 -11.56 16.43
CA LEU A 255 0.60 -10.97 16.21
C LEU A 255 0.24 -9.83 17.18
N PRO A 256 0.58 -9.90 18.49
CA PRO A 256 0.32 -8.80 19.41
C PRO A 256 1.01 -7.49 19.00
N VAL A 257 2.30 -7.52 18.62
CA VAL A 257 3.03 -6.33 18.20
C VAL A 257 2.51 -5.83 16.86
N CYS A 258 2.31 -6.71 15.88
CA CYS A 258 1.76 -6.34 14.56
C CYS A 258 0.37 -5.70 14.70
N SER A 259 -0.50 -6.28 15.53
CA SER A 259 -1.85 -5.77 15.78
C SER A 259 -1.84 -4.43 16.53
N LYS A 260 -0.96 -4.26 17.51
CA LYS A 260 -0.79 -3.01 18.26
C LYS A 260 -0.50 -1.84 17.30
N TYR A 261 0.54 -1.99 16.49
CA TYR A 261 0.94 -0.92 15.56
C TYR A 261 -0.06 -0.72 14.42
N LYS A 262 -0.73 -1.78 13.96
CA LYS A 262 -1.80 -1.63 12.97
C LYS A 262 -2.97 -0.81 13.52
N LYS A 263 -3.42 -1.09 14.75
CA LYS A 263 -4.46 -0.30 15.44
C LYS A 263 -4.02 1.16 15.65
N ALA A 264 -2.75 1.39 15.97
CA ALA A 264 -2.22 2.76 16.10
C ALA A 264 -2.23 3.50 14.75
N LEU A 265 -1.82 2.85 13.64
CA LEU A 265 -1.90 3.43 12.30
C LEU A 265 -3.35 3.77 11.91
N MET A 266 -4.31 2.90 12.24
CA MET A 266 -5.73 3.14 12.00
C MET A 266 -6.25 4.31 12.84
N GLY A 267 -5.90 4.36 14.12
CA GLY A 267 -6.29 5.45 15.00
C GLY A 267 -5.74 6.79 14.57
N LYS A 268 -4.46 6.87 14.15
CA LYS A 268 -3.89 8.08 13.56
C LYS A 268 -4.64 8.49 12.28
N ALA A 269 -4.92 7.55 11.38
CA ALA A 269 -5.65 7.84 10.14
C ALA A 269 -7.05 8.42 10.41
N LEU A 270 -7.77 7.82 11.35
CA LEU A 270 -9.12 8.27 11.73
C LEU A 270 -9.09 9.61 12.46
N MET A 271 -8.10 9.87 13.31
CA MET A 271 -7.92 11.16 13.98
C MET A 271 -7.63 12.28 12.97
N LEU A 272 -6.76 12.03 11.99
CA LEU A 272 -6.48 12.97 10.90
C LEU A 272 -7.73 13.23 10.04
N ARG A 273 -8.47 12.17 9.67
CA ARG A 273 -9.74 12.26 8.93
C ARG A 273 -10.74 13.19 9.66
N ASP A 274 -10.97 12.93 10.93
CA ASP A 274 -11.99 13.66 11.69
C ASP A 274 -11.58 15.14 11.88
N ARG A 275 -10.29 15.41 12.07
CA ARG A 275 -9.78 16.80 12.13
C ARG A 275 -9.95 17.52 10.79
N ILE A 276 -9.64 16.86 9.68
CA ILE A 276 -9.82 17.39 8.32
C ILE A 276 -11.30 17.67 8.06
N PHE A 277 -12.19 16.76 8.41
CA PHE A 277 -13.64 16.95 8.22
C PHE A 277 -14.17 18.09 9.10
N GLY A 278 -13.60 18.30 10.29
CA GLY A 278 -13.86 19.46 11.13
C GLY A 278 -13.50 20.77 10.42
N TYR A 279 -12.30 20.89 9.90
CA TYR A 279 -11.85 22.07 9.14
C TYR A 279 -12.70 22.34 7.91
N ILE A 280 -13.03 21.32 7.13
CA ILE A 280 -13.91 21.45 5.95
C ILE A 280 -15.29 21.96 6.37
N THR A 281 -15.85 21.42 7.46
CA THR A 281 -17.18 21.81 7.95
C THR A 281 -17.17 23.27 8.41
N GLU A 282 -16.18 23.69 9.18
CA GLU A 282 -16.01 25.06 9.66
C GLU A 282 -15.82 26.04 8.48
N PHE A 283 -14.96 25.67 7.52
CA PHE A 283 -14.76 26.46 6.31
C PHE A 283 -16.06 26.69 5.54
N LEU A 284 -16.87 25.64 5.35
CA LEU A 284 -18.17 25.74 4.67
C LEU A 284 -19.15 26.61 5.46
N GLN A 285 -19.14 26.56 6.78
CA GLN A 285 -19.97 27.41 7.64
C GLN A 285 -19.57 28.88 7.49
N LEU A 286 -18.29 29.21 7.60
CA LEU A 286 -17.82 30.60 7.46
C LEU A 286 -18.11 31.18 6.08
N THR A 287 -17.96 30.39 5.02
CA THR A 287 -18.16 30.86 3.65
C THR A 287 -19.63 30.89 3.20
N SER A 288 -20.53 30.15 3.88
CA SER A 288 -21.97 30.14 3.57
C SER A 288 -22.78 31.16 4.38
N THR A 289 -22.36 31.52 5.59
CA THR A 289 -23.10 32.42 6.49
C THR A 289 -22.97 33.89 6.16
N SER A 290 -22.02 34.29 5.30
CA SER A 290 -21.90 35.68 4.81
C SER A 290 -23.04 36.10 3.86
N ALA A 291 -23.96 35.20 3.52
CA ALA A 291 -25.20 35.50 2.82
C ALA A 291 -26.38 35.47 3.82
N HIS A 292 -26.72 36.57 4.41
CA HIS A 292 -27.93 36.83 5.18
C HIS A 292 -27.99 36.43 6.67
N ASN A 293 -27.62 37.36 7.56
CA ASN A 293 -28.24 37.45 8.88
C ASN A 293 -28.29 38.93 9.34
N GLY A 294 -29.21 39.67 8.79
CA GLY A 294 -29.66 40.96 9.35
C GLY A 294 -30.93 41.45 8.63
N PRO A 295 -31.89 42.06 9.31
CA PRO A 295 -32.98 42.73 8.62
C PRO A 295 -32.36 43.82 7.74
N ILE A 296 -32.49 43.68 6.41
CA ILE A 296 -32.08 44.70 5.43
C ILE A 296 -32.97 45.93 5.69
N ASN A 297 -32.49 46.89 6.50
CA ASN A 297 -33.03 48.22 6.48
C ASN A 297 -32.65 48.82 5.12
N TYR A 298 -33.59 48.80 4.18
CA TYR A 298 -33.42 49.39 2.88
C TYR A 298 -33.18 50.91 3.02
N ILE A 299 -31.91 51.30 2.83
CA ILE A 299 -31.55 52.73 2.68
C ILE A 299 -31.37 52.95 1.18
N PRO A 300 -32.24 53.78 0.54
CA PRO A 300 -32.12 54.06 -0.88
C PRO A 300 -30.74 54.65 -1.21
N GLY A 301 -29.99 54.00 -2.10
CA GLY A 301 -28.65 54.43 -2.52
C GLY A 301 -27.48 53.80 -1.75
N TYR A 302 -27.71 53.01 -0.68
CA TYR A 302 -26.71 52.24 -0.01
C TYR A 302 -26.80 50.77 -0.48
N TYR A 303 -25.89 50.35 -1.31
CA TYR A 303 -25.63 48.94 -1.58
C TYR A 303 -24.56 48.49 -0.57
N PRO A 304 -24.88 47.68 0.45
CA PRO A 304 -23.85 47.12 1.27
C PRO A 304 -22.86 46.41 0.37
N VAL A 305 -21.58 46.77 0.43
CA VAL A 305 -20.51 45.97 -0.14
C VAL A 305 -20.64 44.63 0.56
N GLN A 306 -20.99 43.62 -0.17
CA GLN A 306 -21.06 42.26 0.37
C GLN A 306 -19.64 41.91 0.76
N ASP A 307 -19.37 41.85 2.08
CA ASP A 307 -18.04 41.50 2.58
C ASP A 307 -17.65 40.17 1.97
N ASP A 308 -16.47 40.11 1.39
CA ASP A 308 -15.93 38.87 0.83
C ASP A 308 -15.76 37.86 1.98
N PRO A 309 -16.55 36.74 1.99
CA PRO A 309 -16.50 35.79 3.09
C PRO A 309 -15.13 35.18 3.29
N TYR A 310 -14.28 35.20 2.26
CA TYR A 310 -12.92 34.69 2.31
C TYR A 310 -11.92 35.68 2.93
N ALA A 311 -12.28 36.97 3.02
CA ALA A 311 -11.42 38.02 3.55
C ALA A 311 -11.70 38.35 5.03
N THR A 312 -12.62 37.66 5.69
CA THR A 312 -12.92 37.84 7.12
C THR A 312 -11.76 37.38 7.99
N ASP A 313 -11.58 38.00 9.14
CA ASP A 313 -10.52 37.62 10.09
C ASP A 313 -10.66 36.16 10.55
N GLU A 314 -11.87 35.65 10.73
CA GLU A 314 -12.19 34.28 11.10
C GLU A 314 -11.76 33.30 9.98
N CYS A 315 -12.08 33.59 8.73
CA CYS A 315 -11.69 32.74 7.60
C CYS A 315 -10.15 32.72 7.43
N GLN A 316 -9.50 33.87 7.58
CA GLN A 316 -8.04 33.96 7.50
C GLN A 316 -7.35 33.25 8.67
N SER A 317 -7.91 33.33 9.88
CA SER A 317 -7.43 32.58 11.05
C SER A 317 -7.52 31.08 10.83
N LEU A 318 -8.65 30.60 10.31
CA LEU A 318 -8.83 29.19 9.94
C LEU A 318 -7.83 28.76 8.86
N CYS A 319 -7.61 29.58 7.83
CA CYS A 319 -6.59 29.29 6.81
C CYS A 319 -5.19 29.13 7.40
N ASN A 320 -4.80 29.98 8.34
CA ASN A 320 -3.51 29.87 9.04
C ASN A 320 -3.41 28.57 9.83
N GLU A 321 -4.47 28.18 10.54
CA GLU A 321 -4.51 26.93 11.29
C GLU A 321 -4.43 25.71 10.37
N ILE A 322 -5.14 25.72 9.25
CA ILE A 322 -5.09 24.65 8.23
C ILE A 322 -3.68 24.54 7.64
N GLU A 323 -3.02 25.64 7.30
CA GLU A 323 -1.64 25.60 6.76
C GLU A 323 -0.65 25.04 7.78
N SER A 324 -0.76 25.43 9.07
CA SER A 324 0.07 24.86 10.15
C SER A 324 -0.16 23.35 10.26
N PHE A 325 -1.41 22.92 10.29
CA PHE A 325 -1.78 21.52 10.34
C PHE A 325 -1.25 20.71 9.13
N LEU A 326 -1.39 21.23 7.91
CA LEU A 326 -0.88 20.59 6.69
C LEU A 326 0.65 20.49 6.71
N SER A 327 1.33 21.52 7.21
CA SER A 327 2.79 21.52 7.36
C SER A 327 3.26 20.51 8.40
N GLU A 328 2.63 20.49 9.58
CA GLU A 328 3.02 19.64 10.70
C GLU A 328 2.78 18.13 10.43
N GLU A 329 1.57 17.79 9.93
CA GLU A 329 1.18 16.38 9.79
C GLU A 329 1.59 15.75 8.44
N PHE A 330 1.72 16.57 7.37
CA PHE A 330 1.90 16.07 6.01
C PHE A 330 3.12 16.67 5.29
N CYS A 331 3.89 17.54 5.93
CA CYS A 331 4.97 18.30 5.30
C CYS A 331 4.52 19.06 4.05
N ILE A 332 3.26 19.53 4.04
CA ILE A 332 2.69 20.27 2.92
C ILE A 332 2.92 21.76 3.15
N THR A 333 3.63 22.40 2.21
CA THR A 333 3.70 23.85 2.09
C THR A 333 2.91 24.26 0.85
N MET A 334 2.04 25.26 1.00
CA MET A 334 1.26 25.76 -0.13
C MET A 334 2.02 26.87 -0.85
N PRO A 335 1.90 26.98 -2.19
CA PRO A 335 2.43 28.12 -2.92
C PRO A 335 1.68 29.40 -2.53
N GLU A 336 2.34 30.56 -2.69
CA GLU A 336 1.72 31.84 -2.41
C GLU A 336 0.48 32.09 -3.28
N ALA A 337 -0.63 32.45 -2.64
CA ALA A 337 -1.89 32.74 -3.30
C ALA A 337 -1.98 34.23 -3.66
N LYS A 338 -2.68 34.54 -4.74
CA LYS A 338 -2.86 35.94 -5.23
C LYS A 338 -3.80 36.75 -4.33
N ASP A 339 -4.79 36.10 -3.70
CA ASP A 339 -5.80 36.72 -2.86
C ASP A 339 -6.35 35.72 -1.83
N CYS A 340 -7.14 36.22 -0.88
CA CYS A 340 -7.71 35.43 0.21
C CYS A 340 -8.62 34.31 -0.30
N LYS A 341 -9.39 34.55 -1.35
CA LYS A 341 -10.29 33.57 -1.91
C LYS A 341 -9.54 32.43 -2.57
N GLN A 342 -8.51 32.70 -3.36
CA GLN A 342 -7.66 31.67 -3.98
C GLN A 342 -6.98 30.84 -2.90
N ARG A 343 -6.43 31.47 -1.84
CA ARG A 343 -5.83 30.78 -0.69
C ARG A 343 -6.81 29.80 -0.04
N ALA A 344 -7.98 30.29 0.34
CA ALA A 344 -8.99 29.50 1.02
C ALA A 344 -9.49 28.31 0.18
N LEU A 345 -9.78 28.53 -1.12
CA LEU A 345 -10.21 27.46 -2.02
C LEU A 345 -9.11 26.43 -2.28
N ALA A 346 -7.85 26.84 -2.38
CA ALA A 346 -6.73 25.92 -2.55
C ALA A 346 -6.53 25.02 -1.32
N LEU A 347 -6.71 25.59 -0.10
CA LEU A 347 -6.66 24.82 1.13
C LEU A 347 -7.83 23.84 1.24
N PHE A 348 -9.04 24.25 0.90
CA PHE A 348 -10.21 23.37 0.86
C PHE A 348 -9.97 22.19 -0.10
N GLU A 349 -9.51 22.46 -1.34
CA GLU A 349 -9.18 21.43 -2.32
C GLU A 349 -8.06 20.48 -1.82
N LYS A 350 -7.09 21.01 -1.09
CA LYS A 350 -6.00 20.20 -0.52
C LYS A 350 -6.50 19.30 0.62
N LEU A 351 -7.43 19.77 1.45
CA LEU A 351 -8.02 18.99 2.53
C LEU A 351 -8.96 17.87 2.03
N ASN A 352 -9.75 18.15 0.99
CA ASN A 352 -10.75 17.20 0.49
C ASN A 352 -10.12 16.15 -0.44
N ARG A 353 -9.29 15.28 0.12
CA ARG A 353 -8.55 14.22 -0.58
C ARG A 353 -8.54 12.93 0.20
N PRO A 354 -8.31 11.79 -0.45
CA PRO A 354 -8.03 10.54 0.25
C PRO A 354 -6.82 10.70 1.19
N ILE A 355 -6.86 10.00 2.33
CA ILE A 355 -5.82 10.06 3.35
C ILE A 355 -5.15 8.69 3.43
N ARG A 356 -3.82 8.68 3.60
CA ARG A 356 -3.10 7.46 3.99
C ARG A 356 -2.12 7.72 5.12
N VAL A 357 -2.05 6.79 6.06
CA VAL A 357 -0.98 6.70 7.06
C VAL A 357 -0.16 5.46 6.76
N CYS A 358 1.14 5.63 6.58
CA CYS A 358 2.04 4.55 6.19
C CYS A 358 3.02 4.26 7.32
N GLY A 359 3.09 2.99 7.74
CA GLY A 359 4.16 2.53 8.61
C GLY A 359 5.51 2.61 7.90
N MET A 360 6.52 3.13 8.60
CA MET A 360 7.91 3.22 8.13
C MET A 360 8.82 2.49 9.10
N VAL A 361 9.70 1.65 8.58
CA VAL A 361 10.64 0.86 9.38
C VAL A 361 12.05 1.44 9.22
N LYS A 362 12.84 1.47 10.29
CA LYS A 362 14.26 1.82 10.22
C LYS A 362 14.97 0.92 9.23
N ASN A 363 15.76 1.54 8.35
CA ASN A 363 16.51 0.81 7.33
C ASN A 363 17.82 0.28 7.93
N GLU A 364 17.97 -1.04 7.94
CA GLU A 364 19.19 -1.74 8.37
C GLU A 364 19.89 -2.43 7.18
N GLY A 365 19.50 -2.09 5.95
CA GLY A 365 20.08 -2.63 4.71
C GLY A 365 19.05 -3.28 3.80
N GLU A 366 17.74 -3.13 4.08
CA GLU A 366 16.67 -3.66 3.23
C GLU A 366 16.60 -2.90 1.91
N PRO A 367 16.50 -3.63 0.78
CA PRO A 367 16.27 -3.00 -0.51
C PRO A 367 14.79 -2.59 -0.63
N GLY A 368 14.53 -1.44 -1.23
CA GLY A 368 13.16 -1.02 -1.52
C GLY A 368 13.01 0.49 -1.61
N GLY A 369 11.76 0.92 -1.73
CA GLY A 369 11.39 2.32 -1.70
C GLY A 369 11.38 2.88 -0.28
N GLY A 370 11.54 4.19 -0.18
CA GLY A 370 11.59 4.92 1.09
C GLY A 370 10.74 6.17 1.11
N PRO A 371 10.59 6.78 2.29
CA PRO A 371 9.84 8.01 2.50
C PRO A 371 10.69 9.24 2.13
N PHE A 372 10.11 10.14 1.35
CA PHE A 372 10.75 11.39 0.91
C PHE A 372 9.76 12.55 0.95
N ILE A 373 10.29 13.76 1.06
CA ILE A 373 9.55 15.00 0.82
C ILE A 373 9.90 15.42 -0.61
N ILE A 374 8.87 15.60 -1.44
CA ILE A 374 9.02 16.09 -2.81
C ILE A 374 8.28 17.41 -3.00
N ARG A 375 8.65 18.13 -4.06
CA ARG A 375 7.95 19.32 -4.53
C ARG A 375 7.26 19.01 -5.85
N ASP A 376 5.98 19.31 -5.94
CA ASP A 376 5.21 19.16 -7.17
C ASP A 376 5.49 20.31 -8.16
N SER A 377 5.00 20.18 -9.39
CA SER A 377 5.14 21.20 -10.44
C SER A 377 4.47 22.53 -10.12
N LYS A 378 3.61 22.59 -9.09
CA LYS A 378 2.91 23.80 -8.62
C LYS A 378 3.65 24.46 -7.46
N GLY A 379 4.72 23.85 -6.95
CA GLY A 379 5.54 24.34 -5.85
C GLY A 379 5.10 23.87 -4.46
N SER A 380 4.05 23.05 -4.34
CA SER A 380 3.62 22.46 -3.08
C SER A 380 4.51 21.27 -2.72
N THR A 381 4.86 21.14 -1.44
CA THR A 381 5.57 19.96 -0.95
C THR A 381 4.60 18.89 -0.47
N SER A 382 5.04 17.64 -0.37
CA SER A 382 4.29 16.53 0.23
C SER A 382 5.18 15.34 0.56
N LEU A 383 4.72 14.51 1.49
CA LEU A 383 5.34 13.22 1.79
C LEU A 383 4.99 12.19 0.70
N GLN A 384 6.01 11.51 0.16
CA GLN A 384 5.85 10.51 -0.88
C GLN A 384 6.73 9.28 -0.61
N ILE A 385 6.29 8.13 -1.11
CA ILE A 385 7.09 6.90 -1.14
C ILE A 385 7.69 6.79 -2.53
N LEU A 386 9.02 6.75 -2.62
CA LEU A 386 9.74 6.64 -3.88
C LEU A 386 10.47 5.30 -3.98
N GLU A 387 10.47 4.70 -5.16
CA GLU A 387 11.34 3.57 -5.49
C GLU A 387 12.77 4.05 -5.75
N SER A 388 13.75 3.23 -5.45
CA SER A 388 15.17 3.60 -5.63
C SER A 388 15.52 4.01 -7.05
N VAL A 389 14.84 3.46 -8.06
CA VAL A 389 15.05 3.82 -9.48
C VAL A 389 14.57 5.25 -9.83
N GLN A 390 13.71 5.84 -9.00
CA GLN A 390 13.21 7.20 -9.18
C GLN A 390 14.14 8.26 -8.57
N ILE A 391 15.15 7.84 -7.81
CA ILE A 391 16.07 8.71 -7.09
C ILE A 391 17.40 8.75 -7.84
N ALA A 392 17.62 9.84 -8.56
CA ALA A 392 18.81 9.98 -9.39
C ALA A 392 20.08 10.27 -8.57
N ASP A 393 19.93 10.89 -7.39
CA ASP A 393 21.05 11.25 -6.52
C ASP A 393 21.33 10.15 -5.47
N PRO A 394 22.47 9.43 -5.56
CA PRO A 394 22.85 8.41 -4.58
C PRO A 394 23.02 8.95 -3.16
N GLU A 395 23.35 10.24 -2.98
CA GLU A 395 23.50 10.83 -1.65
C GLU A 395 22.15 10.92 -0.93
N LEU A 396 21.05 11.18 -1.63
CA LEU A 396 19.70 11.18 -1.04
C LEU A 396 19.33 9.80 -0.53
N MET A 397 19.65 8.75 -1.31
CA MET A 397 19.43 7.36 -0.85
C MET A 397 20.26 7.02 0.40
N SER A 398 21.51 7.46 0.47
CA SER A 398 22.39 7.19 1.62
C SER A 398 21.93 7.87 2.90
N LYS A 399 21.16 8.96 2.79
CA LYS A 399 20.57 9.70 3.92
C LYS A 399 19.21 9.15 4.36
N ALA A 400 18.59 8.27 3.57
CA ALA A 400 17.30 7.67 3.92
C ALA A 400 17.44 6.74 5.13
N THR A 401 16.79 7.09 6.23
CA THR A 401 16.86 6.37 7.51
C THR A 401 15.78 5.29 7.65
N HIS A 402 14.79 5.29 6.77
CA HIS A 402 13.63 4.39 6.82
C HIS A 402 13.31 3.85 5.44
N PHE A 403 12.61 2.72 5.41
CA PHE A 403 12.05 2.15 4.20
C PHE A 403 10.55 1.87 4.36
N ASN A 404 9.86 1.66 3.23
CA ASN A 404 8.44 1.34 3.18
C ASN A 404 8.21 -0.18 3.23
N PRO A 405 7.66 -0.72 4.34
CA PRO A 405 7.32 -2.15 4.44
C PRO A 405 6.05 -2.53 3.66
N VAL A 406 5.36 -1.55 3.06
CA VAL A 406 4.01 -1.68 2.47
C VAL A 406 3.00 -2.09 3.55
N ASP A 407 2.91 -1.26 4.57
CA ASP A 407 1.94 -1.36 5.65
C ASP A 407 1.19 -0.03 5.78
N LEU A 408 0.04 0.08 5.10
CA LEU A 408 -0.70 1.32 4.93
C LEU A 408 -2.11 1.20 5.48
N VAL A 409 -2.63 2.34 5.96
CA VAL A 409 -4.04 2.55 6.30
C VAL A 409 -4.56 3.73 5.48
N CYS A 410 -5.68 3.53 4.80
CA CYS A 410 -6.28 4.48 3.89
C CYS A 410 -7.71 4.84 4.33
N CYS A 411 -8.05 6.15 4.38
CA CYS A 411 -9.42 6.63 4.43
C CYS A 411 -9.80 7.12 3.04
N ILE A 412 -10.82 6.50 2.43
CA ILE A 412 -11.15 6.69 1.00
C ILE A 412 -12.53 7.30 0.76
N HIS A 413 -13.16 7.85 1.79
CA HIS A 413 -14.40 8.62 1.71
C HIS A 413 -14.16 10.09 2.05
N ASP A 414 -14.97 10.97 1.46
CA ASP A 414 -14.94 12.39 1.73
C ASP A 414 -15.77 12.77 2.99
N TYR A 415 -15.80 14.07 3.32
CA TYR A 415 -16.53 14.61 4.49
C TYR A 415 -18.06 14.45 4.40
N LYS A 416 -18.62 14.07 3.25
CA LYS A 416 -20.03 13.72 3.04
C LYS A 416 -20.30 12.24 3.18
N GLY A 417 -19.25 11.41 3.36
CA GLY A 417 -19.33 9.96 3.33
C GLY A 417 -19.38 9.37 1.91
N GLU A 418 -19.10 10.18 0.88
CA GLU A 418 -19.05 9.72 -0.50
C GLU A 418 -17.64 9.20 -0.82
N LYS A 419 -17.56 8.06 -1.50
CA LYS A 419 -16.29 7.46 -1.87
C LYS A 419 -15.59 8.30 -2.95
N PHE A 420 -14.30 8.60 -2.75
CA PHE A 420 -13.46 9.21 -3.77
C PHE A 420 -13.29 8.30 -4.99
N ASN A 421 -13.22 8.89 -6.19
CA ASN A 421 -12.68 8.21 -7.36
C ASN A 421 -11.15 8.23 -7.30
N LEU A 422 -10.55 7.17 -6.75
CA LEU A 422 -9.12 7.13 -6.44
C LEU A 422 -8.21 7.29 -7.67
N THR A 423 -8.73 7.03 -8.87
CA THR A 423 -7.96 7.17 -10.12
C THR A 423 -7.70 8.64 -10.50
N GLU A 424 -8.44 9.59 -9.93
CA GLU A 424 -8.24 11.02 -10.15
C GLU A 424 -7.06 11.60 -9.35
N TYR A 425 -6.55 10.85 -8.38
CA TYR A 425 -5.45 11.25 -7.49
C TYR A 425 -4.12 10.60 -7.86
N VAL A 426 -4.02 10.02 -9.06
CA VAL A 426 -2.81 9.41 -9.61
C VAL A 426 -2.00 10.48 -10.34
N ASP A 427 -0.69 10.58 -10.05
CA ASP A 427 0.21 11.34 -10.91
C ASP A 427 0.81 10.44 -12.00
N PRO A 428 0.35 10.57 -13.26
CA PRO A 428 0.82 9.71 -14.35
C PRO A 428 2.31 9.96 -14.71
N GLN A 429 2.93 11.02 -14.21
CA GLN A 429 4.32 11.36 -14.50
C GLN A 429 5.32 10.67 -13.56
N THR A 430 4.85 9.95 -12.55
CA THR A 430 5.68 9.24 -11.56
C THR A 430 5.94 7.78 -11.92
N GLY A 431 5.57 7.34 -13.12
CA GLY A 431 6.00 6.04 -13.66
C GLY A 431 7.52 6.01 -13.91
N PHE A 432 8.02 4.85 -14.29
CA PHE A 432 9.43 4.70 -14.68
C PHE A 432 9.61 3.60 -15.73
N ILE A 433 10.78 3.57 -16.35
CA ILE A 433 11.15 2.57 -17.34
C ILE A 433 12.16 1.62 -16.70
N SER A 434 11.87 0.32 -16.69
CA SER A 434 12.75 -0.71 -16.15
C SER A 434 13.33 -1.60 -17.27
N SER A 435 14.59 -2.01 -17.11
CA SER A 435 15.19 -3.04 -17.97
C SER A 435 14.80 -4.43 -17.46
N LYS A 436 14.38 -5.29 -18.36
CA LYS A 436 13.95 -6.67 -18.11
C LYS A 436 14.50 -7.58 -19.22
N SER A 437 14.17 -8.86 -19.13
CA SER A 437 14.42 -9.83 -20.21
C SER A 437 13.20 -10.71 -20.42
N TYR A 438 13.07 -11.21 -21.63
CA TYR A 438 12.10 -12.23 -22.02
C TYR A 438 12.77 -13.24 -22.94
N GLN A 439 12.79 -14.51 -22.56
CA GLN A 439 13.48 -15.58 -23.28
C GLN A 439 14.95 -15.23 -23.66
N GLY A 440 15.68 -14.66 -22.71
CA GLY A 440 17.09 -14.26 -22.92
C GLY A 440 17.31 -12.97 -23.74
N ARG A 441 16.26 -12.35 -24.27
CA ARG A 441 16.30 -11.11 -25.04
C ARG A 441 16.02 -9.91 -24.11
N GLU A 442 16.86 -8.88 -24.19
CA GLU A 442 16.66 -7.64 -23.43
C GLU A 442 15.45 -6.84 -23.92
N LEU A 443 14.75 -6.24 -23.01
CA LEU A 443 13.62 -5.35 -23.26
C LEU A 443 13.52 -4.25 -22.21
N LYS A 444 12.77 -3.20 -22.55
CA LYS A 444 12.30 -2.19 -21.60
C LYS A 444 10.82 -2.40 -21.32
N ALA A 445 10.45 -2.26 -20.05
CA ALA A 445 9.07 -2.32 -19.57
C ALA A 445 8.67 -0.95 -19.00
N LEU A 446 7.43 -0.54 -19.28
CA LEU A 446 6.82 0.64 -18.70
C LEU A 446 6.16 0.23 -17.38
N GLU A 447 6.66 0.80 -16.30
CA GLU A 447 6.07 0.62 -14.98
C GLU A 447 5.16 1.84 -14.71
N LEU A 448 3.86 1.59 -14.60
CA LEU A 448 2.88 2.63 -14.22
C LEU A 448 3.11 3.09 -12.78
N PRO A 449 2.61 4.29 -12.38
CA PRO A 449 2.68 4.74 -11.00
C PRO A 449 2.17 3.68 -10.04
N GLY A 450 3.04 3.18 -9.15
CA GLY A 450 2.72 2.07 -8.27
C GLY A 450 1.70 2.44 -7.20
N LEU A 451 0.94 1.45 -6.68
CA LEU A 451 -0.16 1.68 -5.76
C LEU A 451 0.21 2.58 -4.58
N TRP A 452 1.32 2.27 -3.89
CA TRP A 452 1.79 3.05 -2.75
C TRP A 452 2.76 4.19 -3.09
N ASN A 453 3.05 4.38 -4.38
CA ASN A 453 3.90 5.44 -4.90
C ASN A 453 3.04 6.50 -5.61
N GLY A 454 3.28 6.75 -6.87
CA GLY A 454 2.61 7.77 -7.66
C GLY A 454 1.10 7.59 -7.87
N ALA A 455 0.54 6.36 -7.67
CA ALA A 455 -0.89 6.17 -7.70
C ALA A 455 -1.62 6.81 -6.50
N MET A 456 -0.89 7.11 -5.43
CA MET A 456 -1.39 7.86 -4.26
C MET A 456 -0.66 9.21 -4.10
N SER A 457 -0.15 9.79 -5.19
CA SER A 457 0.64 11.03 -5.17
C SER A 457 -0.15 12.21 -4.63
N ASP A 458 -1.40 12.36 -5.04
CA ASP A 458 -2.27 13.46 -4.65
C ASP A 458 -3.08 13.17 -3.36
N TRP A 459 -2.68 12.19 -2.56
CA TRP A 459 -3.29 11.89 -1.29
C TRP A 459 -2.64 12.70 -0.15
N LEU A 460 -3.38 12.94 0.92
CA LEU A 460 -2.80 13.37 2.18
C LEU A 460 -2.04 12.19 2.81
N THR A 461 -0.72 12.29 2.85
CA THR A 461 0.16 11.21 3.29
C THR A 461 0.85 11.58 4.59
N ALA A 462 0.69 10.75 5.64
CA ALA A 462 1.45 10.83 6.88
C ALA A 462 2.28 9.56 7.08
N PHE A 463 3.45 9.70 7.70
CA PHE A 463 4.32 8.58 8.05
C PHE A 463 4.40 8.40 9.57
N MET A 464 4.44 7.13 10.00
CA MET A 464 4.62 6.77 11.41
C MET A 464 5.66 5.64 11.51
N GLU A 465 6.65 5.80 12.37
CA GLU A 465 7.63 4.75 12.65
C GLU A 465 6.93 3.53 13.26
N VAL A 466 7.23 2.36 12.73
CA VAL A 466 6.79 1.06 13.24
C VAL A 466 8.02 0.15 13.40
N PRO A 467 8.03 -0.76 14.38
CA PRO A 467 9.19 -1.60 14.63
C PRO A 467 9.38 -2.67 13.55
N ILE A 468 10.60 -3.16 13.42
CA ILE A 468 10.98 -4.16 12.41
C ILE A 468 10.18 -5.46 12.55
N GLU A 469 9.71 -5.80 13.74
CA GLU A 469 8.86 -6.95 14.02
C GLU A 469 7.52 -6.93 13.27
N THR A 470 7.11 -5.79 12.72
CA THR A 470 5.93 -5.68 11.85
C THR A 470 6.21 -6.04 10.39
N PHE A 471 7.50 -6.20 10.02
CA PHE A 471 7.93 -6.47 8.65
C PHE A 471 8.68 -7.78 8.51
N ASN A 472 7.97 -8.84 8.16
CA ASN A 472 8.49 -10.20 8.05
C ASN A 472 8.16 -10.82 6.69
N PRO A 473 8.65 -10.24 5.56
CA PRO A 473 8.30 -10.74 4.25
C PRO A 473 9.04 -12.02 3.90
N VAL A 474 8.35 -12.95 3.27
CA VAL A 474 8.94 -14.14 2.65
C VAL A 474 9.26 -13.82 1.19
N LYS A 475 10.43 -13.28 0.92
CA LYS A 475 10.89 -12.96 -0.44
C LYS A 475 11.47 -14.18 -1.15
N VAL A 476 12.25 -14.97 -0.43
CA VAL A 476 12.78 -16.27 -0.86
C VAL A 476 12.35 -17.37 0.10
N VAL A 477 12.34 -18.63 -0.35
CA VAL A 477 11.85 -19.75 0.48
C VAL A 477 12.64 -19.91 1.77
N LEU A 478 13.93 -19.61 1.77
CA LEU A 478 14.79 -19.67 2.94
C LEU A 478 14.46 -18.61 4.00
N ASP A 479 13.72 -17.57 3.68
CA ASP A 479 13.23 -16.62 4.68
C ASP A 479 12.33 -17.29 5.72
N LEU A 480 11.65 -18.38 5.34
CA LEU A 480 10.85 -19.19 6.28
C LEU A 480 11.68 -19.83 7.40
N LEU A 481 13.01 -19.82 7.33
CA LEU A 481 13.90 -20.25 8.41
C LEU A 481 14.24 -19.13 9.40
N LYS A 482 13.88 -17.88 9.10
CA LYS A 482 14.09 -16.76 10.02
C LYS A 482 13.22 -16.92 11.27
N ASP A 483 13.66 -16.33 12.36
CA ASP A 483 12.98 -16.39 13.65
C ASP A 483 11.50 -16.03 13.57
N ALA A 484 11.16 -15.00 12.81
CA ALA A 484 9.77 -14.55 12.64
C ALA A 484 8.81 -15.58 12.02
N HIS A 485 9.33 -16.69 11.48
CA HIS A 485 8.56 -17.75 10.80
C HIS A 485 8.69 -19.13 11.49
N GLN A 486 9.40 -19.19 12.60
CA GLN A 486 9.61 -20.41 13.37
C GLN A 486 8.86 -20.34 14.71
N GLU A 487 8.62 -21.52 15.34
CA GLU A 487 8.02 -21.62 16.68
C GLU A 487 8.91 -20.97 17.76
#